data_c50d7cee8fa87dbfe4adbb587b760456
#
_entry.id   c50d7cee8fa87dbfe4adbb587b760456
#
_cell.length_a   1.000
_cell.length_b   1.000
_cell.length_c   1.000
_cell.angle_alpha   90.00
_cell.angle_beta   90.00
_cell.angle_gamma   90.00
#
_symmetry.space_group_name_H-M   'P 1'
#
loop_
_entity.id
_entity.type
_entity.pdbx_description
1 polymer ?
#
loop_
_entity_poly.entity_id
_entity_poly.type
_entity_poly.pdbx_seq_one_letter_code
_entity_poly.pdbx_strand_id
1 'polypeptide(L)' 'SREELQAEVVRLRRELARAEMEREIVKKAAAYFAKESLQGTRS' A
#
# COMPACT_ATOMS: atom_id res chain seq x y z
N SER A 1 28.10 -12.79 -1.57
CA SER A 1 27.97 -13.95 -2.43
C SER A 1 26.69 -13.89 -3.22
N ARG A 2 26.61 -14.76 -4.21
CA ARG A 2 25.42 -14.78 -5.06
C ARG A 2 24.19 -15.15 -4.26
N GLU A 3 24.33 -16.08 -3.33
CA GLU A 3 23.20 -16.51 -2.53
C GLU A 3 22.71 -15.39 -1.62
N GLU A 4 23.66 -14.64 -1.08
CA GLU A 4 23.27 -13.50 -0.24
C GLU A 4 22.56 -12.44 -1.05
N LEU A 5 23.03 -12.20 -2.26
CA LEU A 5 22.39 -11.23 -3.13
C LEU A 5 21.00 -11.68 -3.53
N GLN A 6 20.82 -12.96 -3.79
CA GLN A 6 19.51 -13.47 -4.14
C GLN A 6 18.55 -13.36 -2.98
N ALA A 7 19.03 -13.65 -1.78
CA ALA A 7 18.19 -13.49 -0.60
C ALA A 7 17.77 -12.04 -0.40
N GLU A 8 18.71 -11.13 -0.68
CA GLU A 8 18.43 -9.72 -0.56
C GLU A 8 17.38 -9.28 -1.58
N VAL A 9 17.50 -9.79 -2.80
CA VAL A 9 16.53 -9.44 -3.84
C VAL A 9 15.14 -9.94 -3.46
N VAL A 10 15.06 -11.17 -2.95
CA VAL A 10 13.78 -11.72 -2.55
C VAL A 10 13.16 -10.89 -1.43
N ARG A 11 13.98 -10.52 -0.45
CA ARG A 11 13.50 -9.72 0.67
C ARG A 11 12.98 -8.37 0.20
N LEU A 12 13.73 -7.71 -0.67
CA LEU A 12 13.33 -6.40 -1.16
C LEU A 12 12.06 -6.46 -2.00
N ARG A 13 11.92 -7.54 -2.78
CA ARG A 13 10.71 -7.70 -3.57
C ARG A 13 9.49 -7.90 -2.70
N ARG A 14 9.64 -8.63 -1.60
CA ARG A 14 8.53 -8.82 -0.68
C ARG A 14 8.15 -7.50 0.00
N GLU A 15 9.17 -6.74 0.40
CA GLU A 15 8.91 -5.46 1.02
C GLU A 15 8.22 -4.51 0.05
N LEU A 16 8.65 -4.52 -1.20
CA LEU A 16 8.03 -3.68 -2.20
C LEU A 16 6.58 -4.08 -2.45
N ALA A 17 6.34 -5.38 -2.61
CA ALA A 17 4.98 -5.85 -2.84
C ALA A 17 4.06 -5.48 -1.67
N ARG A 18 4.58 -5.58 -0.47
CA ARG A 18 3.80 -5.22 0.71
C ARG A 18 3.50 -3.73 0.74
N ALA A 19 4.52 -2.91 0.43
CA ALA A 19 4.33 -1.47 0.41
C ALA A 19 3.32 -1.07 -0.64
N GLU A 20 3.36 -1.72 -1.80
CA GLU A 20 2.40 -1.43 -2.85
C GLU A 20 0.99 -1.81 -2.44
N MET A 21 0.86 -2.94 -1.77
CA MET A 21 -0.46 -3.37 -1.29
C MET A 21 -1.00 -2.40 -0.25
N GLU A 22 -0.16 -1.98 0.69
CA GLU A 22 -0.58 -1.04 1.71
C GLU A 22 -0.96 0.30 1.09
N ARG A 23 -0.23 0.70 0.07
CA ARG A 23 -0.55 1.93 -0.63
C ARG A 23 -1.91 1.86 -1.30
N GLU A 24 -2.20 0.71 -1.91
CA GLU A 24 -3.51 0.49 -2.54
C GLU A 24 -4.63 0.57 -1.51
N ILE A 25 -4.41 -0.06 -0.37
CA ILE A 25 -5.43 -0.07 0.67
C ILE A 25 -5.67 1.34 1.19
N VAL A 26 -4.58 2.07 1.45
CA VAL A 26 -4.70 3.44 1.95
C VAL A 26 -5.39 4.32 0.92
N LYS A 27 -5.07 4.12 -0.35
CA LYS A 27 -5.69 4.90 -1.41
C LYS A 27 -7.19 4.65 -1.46
N LYS A 28 -7.60 3.40 -1.36
CA LYS A 28 -9.02 3.07 -1.36
C LYS A 28 -9.72 3.58 -0.12
N ALA A 29 -9.06 3.48 1.02
CA ALA A 29 -9.63 4.00 2.26
C ALA A 29 -9.79 5.50 2.20
N ALA A 30 -8.79 6.19 1.64
CA ALA A 30 -8.86 7.64 1.52
C ALA A 30 -10.02 8.06 0.61
N ALA A 31 -10.20 7.33 -0.49
CA ALA A 31 -11.30 7.62 -1.39
C ALA A 31 -12.65 7.38 -0.72
N TYR A 32 -12.73 6.34 0.08
CA TYR A 32 -13.95 6.03 0.81
C TYR A 32 -14.27 7.11 1.83
N PHE A 33 -13.26 7.54 2.57
CA PHE A 33 -13.46 8.59 3.56
C PHE A 33 -13.82 9.91 2.89
N ALA A 34 -13.21 10.21 1.77
CA ALA A 34 -13.52 11.44 1.06
C ALA A 34 -14.98 11.45 0.61
N LYS A 35 -15.43 10.31 0.13
CA LYS A 35 -16.81 10.19 -0.31
C LYS A 35 -17.78 10.39 0.84
N GLU A 36 -17.48 9.77 1.97
CA GLU A 36 -18.33 9.89 3.14
C GLU A 36 -18.31 11.30 3.69
N SER A 37 -17.15 11.93 3.66
CA SER A 37 -17.02 13.29 4.15
C SER A 37 -17.86 14.25 3.33
N LEU A 38 -17.86 14.06 2.02
CA LEU A 38 -18.67 14.89 1.14
C LEU A 38 -20.15 14.72 1.41
N GLN A 39 -20.57 13.49 1.67
CA GLN A 39 -21.97 13.23 1.96
C GLN A 39 -22.33 13.75 3.35
N GLY A 40 -21.41 13.65 4.29
CA GLY A 40 -21.66 14.08 5.65
C GLY A 40 -21.80 15.56 5.79
N THR A 41 -21.07 16.33 4.98
CA THR A 41 -21.13 17.79 5.08
C THR A 41 -22.45 18.37 4.58
N ARG A 42 -23.24 17.56 3.94
CA ARG A 42 -24.49 18.07 3.37
C ARG A 42 -25.64 18.12 4.36
N SER A 43 -25.47 17.40 5.42
CA SER A 43 -26.48 17.45 6.48
C SER A 43 -26.25 18.63 7.41
#